data_26beb9c873a974093f92cebb1ae9ca07
#
_entry.id   26beb9c873a974093f92cebb1ae9ca07
#
_cell.length_a   1.000
_cell.length_b   1.000
_cell.length_c   1.000
_cell.angle_alpha   90.00
_cell.angle_beta   90.00
_cell.angle_gamma   90.00
#
_symmetry.space_group_name_H-M   'P 1'
#
loop_
_entity.id
_entity.type
_entity.pdbx_description
1 polymer ?
#
loop_
_entity_poly.entity_id
_entity_poly.type
_entity_poly.pdbx_seq_one_letter_code
_entity_poly.pdbx_strand_id
1 'polypeptide(L)'
;MSDTNDASIVILSPDLSADQLIAAVGIEPDKKWNRNDPITEAGKGRYPKNGLRYNSLLDPERSVADHLHSVALRLEPARRPLLSLKRSFQSREGDGSIQLSIFTYRPTESIEFLLDVEDMAIFADVCTSLRVSVVGDPDRITGQ
;
A
#
# COMPACT_ATOMS: atom_id res chain seq x y z
N MET A 1 18.88 -2.91 -17.37
CA MET A 1 18.24 -2.98 -16.05
C MET A 1 16.73 -3.08 -16.24
N SER A 2 16.14 -4.09 -15.64
CA SER A 2 14.70 -4.32 -15.77
C SER A 2 13.91 -3.36 -14.89
N ASP A 3 12.66 -3.16 -15.24
CA ASP A 3 11.73 -2.38 -14.43
C ASP A 3 11.50 -3.09 -13.09
N THR A 4 11.32 -2.33 -12.05
CA THR A 4 10.98 -2.84 -10.71
C THR A 4 9.65 -2.24 -10.29
N ASN A 5 8.69 -3.09 -10.01
CA ASN A 5 7.34 -2.69 -9.67
C ASN A 5 6.88 -3.34 -8.38
N ASP A 6 6.04 -2.64 -7.65
CA ASP A 6 5.42 -3.15 -6.45
C ASP A 6 4.09 -2.45 -6.21
N ALA A 7 3.20 -3.12 -5.51
CA ALA A 7 1.97 -2.52 -5.02
C ALA A 7 1.69 -3.05 -3.62
N SER A 8 1.15 -2.20 -2.77
CA SER A 8 0.81 -2.57 -1.41
C SER A 8 -0.37 -1.75 -0.89
N ILE A 9 -1.05 -2.30 0.11
CA ILE A 9 -2.01 -1.55 0.92
C ILE A 9 -1.35 -1.27 2.26
N VAL A 10 -1.38 -0.01 2.67
CA VAL A 10 -0.88 0.44 3.97
C VAL A 10 -2.05 0.99 4.78
N ILE A 11 -2.29 0.42 5.93
CA ILE A 11 -3.33 0.87 6.85
C ILE A 11 -2.66 1.56 8.02
N LEU A 12 -3.05 2.80 8.30
CA LEU A 12 -2.50 3.59 9.40
C LEU A 12 -3.61 4.02 10.33
N SER A 13 -3.35 3.96 11.64
CA SER A 13 -4.28 4.46 12.65
C SER A 13 -3.52 4.97 13.87
N PRO A 14 -3.87 6.17 14.38
CA PRO A 14 -3.31 6.64 15.66
C PRO A 14 -3.93 5.94 16.86
N ASP A 15 -5.15 5.43 16.73
CA ASP A 15 -5.96 4.95 17.85
C ASP A 15 -5.97 3.44 18.01
N LEU A 16 -5.96 2.70 16.90
CA LEU A 16 -6.01 1.24 16.92
C LEU A 16 -4.59 0.69 16.85
N SER A 17 -4.24 -0.22 17.76
CA SER A 17 -2.95 -0.91 17.71
C SER A 17 -2.86 -1.81 16.47
N ALA A 18 -1.64 -2.25 16.15
CA ALA A 18 -1.44 -3.20 15.05
C ALA A 18 -2.30 -4.46 15.23
N ASP A 19 -2.35 -5.01 16.44
CA ASP A 19 -3.13 -6.21 16.71
C ASP A 19 -4.64 -5.96 16.57
N GLN A 20 -5.11 -4.79 16.98
CA GLN A 20 -6.51 -4.40 16.79
C GLN A 20 -6.85 -4.23 15.31
N LEU A 21 -5.94 -3.66 14.53
CA LEU A 21 -6.10 -3.54 13.07
C LEU A 21 -6.16 -4.92 12.41
N ILE A 22 -5.28 -5.84 12.79
CA ILE A 22 -5.28 -7.22 12.27
C ILE A 22 -6.62 -7.89 12.57
N ALA A 23 -7.11 -7.77 13.80
CA ALA A 23 -8.40 -8.33 14.17
C ALA A 23 -9.55 -7.74 13.36
N ALA A 24 -9.50 -6.45 13.06
CA ALA A 24 -10.52 -5.77 12.28
C ALA A 24 -10.50 -6.21 10.80
N VAL A 25 -9.33 -6.43 10.23
CA VAL A 25 -9.19 -6.83 8.82
C VAL A 25 -9.41 -8.33 8.62
N GLY A 26 -8.90 -9.13 9.55
CA GLY A 26 -9.07 -10.59 9.50
C GLY A 26 -8.07 -11.33 8.63
N ILE A 27 -7.05 -10.65 8.10
CA ILE A 27 -5.97 -11.26 7.31
C ILE A 27 -4.63 -10.81 7.90
N GLU A 28 -3.70 -11.76 8.04
CA GLU A 28 -2.35 -11.45 8.50
C GLU A 28 -1.61 -10.54 7.51
N PRO A 29 -1.00 -9.45 7.98
CA PRO A 29 -0.20 -8.58 7.13
C PRO A 29 1.21 -9.13 6.91
N ASP A 30 1.90 -8.58 5.92
CA ASP A 30 3.32 -8.87 5.71
C ASP A 30 4.20 -8.09 6.68
N LYS A 31 3.72 -6.94 7.12
CA LYS A 31 4.43 -6.11 8.09
C LYS A 31 3.42 -5.43 9.02
N LYS A 32 3.80 -5.32 10.28
CA LYS A 32 3.02 -4.59 11.29
C LYS A 32 3.96 -3.78 12.16
N TRP A 33 3.47 -2.68 12.69
CA TRP A 33 4.21 -1.85 13.62
C TRP A 33 3.24 -1.07 14.51
N ASN A 34 3.73 -0.69 15.69
CA ASN A 34 2.99 0.19 16.57
C ASN A 34 3.64 1.57 16.58
N ARG A 35 2.88 2.57 16.98
CA ARG A 35 3.38 3.92 17.18
C ARG A 35 4.59 3.91 18.08
N ASN A 36 5.61 4.67 17.71
CA ASN A 36 6.90 4.79 18.40
C ASN A 36 7.85 3.60 18.22
N ASP A 37 7.45 2.56 17.48
CA ASP A 37 8.39 1.52 17.10
C ASP A 37 9.49 2.11 16.19
N PRO A 38 10.73 1.60 16.26
CA PRO A 38 11.79 2.07 15.38
C PRO A 38 11.50 1.67 13.93
N ILE A 39 11.72 2.61 13.00
CA ILE A 39 11.51 2.37 11.57
C ILE A 39 12.58 1.45 11.01
N THR A 40 13.82 1.58 11.51
CA THR A 40 14.94 0.74 11.10
C THR A 40 15.60 0.09 12.30
N GLU A 41 16.35 -0.98 12.06
CA GLU A 41 17.13 -1.65 13.12
C GLU A 41 18.15 -0.71 13.77
N ALA A 42 18.63 0.30 13.04
CA ALA A 42 19.53 1.31 13.57
C ALA A 42 18.85 2.30 14.51
N GLY A 43 17.54 2.18 14.71
CA GLY A 43 16.79 3.03 15.64
C GLY A 43 16.59 4.45 15.19
N LYS A 44 16.84 4.77 13.91
CA LYS A 44 16.62 6.10 13.34
C LYS A 44 15.15 6.25 12.94
N GLY A 45 14.49 7.23 13.54
CA GLY A 45 13.10 7.50 13.28
C GLY A 45 12.16 6.55 14.02
N ARG A 46 10.95 7.00 14.22
CA ARG A 46 9.88 6.25 14.88
C ARG A 46 8.61 6.38 14.04
N TYR A 47 7.82 5.32 14.04
CA TYR A 47 6.52 5.37 13.38
C TYR A 47 5.59 6.34 14.11
N PRO A 48 4.98 7.29 13.41
CA PRO A 48 4.05 8.23 14.05
C PRO A 48 2.68 7.62 14.34
N LYS A 49 2.33 6.52 13.67
CA LYS A 49 1.04 5.83 13.81
C LYS A 49 1.24 4.33 13.78
N ASN A 50 0.28 3.61 14.34
CA ASN A 50 0.21 2.16 14.20
C ASN A 50 -0.12 1.81 12.75
N GLY A 51 0.38 0.69 12.26
CA GLY A 51 0.14 0.35 10.87
C GLY A 51 0.29 -1.11 10.50
N LEU A 52 -0.28 -1.43 9.34
CA LEU A 52 -0.15 -2.73 8.68
C LEU A 52 0.22 -2.51 7.21
N ARG A 53 0.92 -3.47 6.64
CA ARG A 53 1.19 -3.49 5.21
C ARG A 53 0.86 -4.86 4.62
N TYR A 54 0.14 -4.84 3.52
CA TYR A 54 -0.18 -6.00 2.70
C TYR A 54 0.44 -5.79 1.31
N ASN A 55 1.40 -6.61 0.95
CA ASN A 55 2.12 -6.47 -0.32
C ASN A 55 1.50 -7.35 -1.41
N SER A 56 1.74 -6.99 -2.67
CA SER A 56 1.64 -7.97 -3.73
C SER A 56 2.75 -9.01 -3.51
N LEU A 57 2.50 -10.27 -3.70
CA LEU A 57 3.50 -11.30 -3.46
C LEU A 57 4.14 -11.77 -4.76
N LEU A 58 4.24 -10.87 -5.73
CA LEU A 58 4.78 -11.15 -7.06
C LEU A 58 6.22 -10.66 -7.19
N ASP A 59 6.94 -11.23 -8.15
CA ASP A 59 8.29 -10.78 -8.49
C ASP A 59 8.29 -9.33 -8.95
N PRO A 60 9.32 -8.55 -8.59
CA PRO A 60 9.37 -7.13 -8.95
C PRO A 60 9.30 -6.84 -10.45
N GLU A 61 9.68 -7.81 -11.29
CA GLU A 61 9.65 -7.65 -12.74
C GLU A 61 8.26 -7.75 -13.37
N ARG A 62 7.28 -8.23 -12.62
CA ARG A 62 5.90 -8.30 -13.10
C ARG A 62 5.34 -6.89 -13.29
N SER A 63 4.37 -6.74 -14.16
CA SER A 63 3.79 -5.44 -14.46
C SER A 63 3.09 -4.83 -13.25
N VAL A 64 2.91 -3.50 -13.26
CA VAL A 64 2.12 -2.82 -12.23
C VAL A 64 0.70 -3.39 -12.17
N ALA A 65 0.10 -3.67 -13.33
CA ALA A 65 -1.25 -4.25 -13.39
C ALA A 65 -1.30 -5.62 -12.70
N ASP A 66 -0.28 -6.46 -12.88
CA ASP A 66 -0.20 -7.76 -12.20
C ASP A 66 -0.11 -7.60 -10.69
N HIS A 67 0.73 -6.67 -10.21
CA HIS A 67 0.87 -6.37 -8.79
C HIS A 67 -0.44 -5.88 -8.19
N LEU A 68 -1.15 -5.00 -8.88
CA LEU A 68 -2.44 -4.48 -8.43
C LEU A 68 -3.49 -5.58 -8.37
N HIS A 69 -3.54 -6.44 -9.37
CA HIS A 69 -4.46 -7.58 -9.37
C HIS A 69 -4.18 -8.53 -8.20
N SER A 70 -2.91 -8.81 -7.93
CA SER A 70 -2.50 -9.64 -6.79
C SER A 70 -2.99 -9.06 -5.45
N VAL A 71 -2.81 -7.75 -5.26
CA VAL A 71 -3.27 -7.07 -4.05
C VAL A 71 -4.80 -7.12 -3.96
N ALA A 72 -5.50 -6.87 -5.06
CA ALA A 72 -6.97 -6.91 -5.09
C ALA A 72 -7.50 -8.29 -4.71
N LEU A 73 -6.92 -9.35 -5.27
CA LEU A 73 -7.30 -10.74 -4.94
C LEU A 73 -7.06 -11.03 -3.46
N ARG A 74 -5.97 -10.55 -2.92
CA ARG A 74 -5.62 -10.75 -1.51
C ARG A 74 -6.61 -10.06 -0.58
N LEU A 75 -7.12 -8.89 -0.95
CA LEU A 75 -8.05 -8.11 -0.15
C LEU A 75 -9.51 -8.52 -0.31
N GLU A 76 -9.85 -9.24 -1.35
CA GLU A 76 -11.25 -9.60 -1.63
C GLU A 76 -11.97 -10.24 -0.42
N PRO A 77 -11.37 -11.22 0.28
CA PRO A 77 -12.01 -11.81 1.45
C PRO A 77 -12.23 -10.82 2.60
N ALA A 78 -11.45 -9.74 2.65
CA ALA A 78 -11.52 -8.73 3.69
C ALA A 78 -12.27 -7.46 3.23
N ARG A 79 -12.92 -7.48 2.08
CA ARG A 79 -13.55 -6.29 1.49
C ARG A 79 -14.56 -5.62 2.43
N ARG A 80 -15.42 -6.41 3.06
CA ARG A 80 -16.41 -5.87 4.02
C ARG A 80 -15.79 -5.29 5.29
N PRO A 81 -14.88 -6.01 5.97
CA PRO A 81 -14.18 -5.43 7.12
C PRO A 81 -13.40 -4.16 6.76
N LEU A 82 -12.73 -4.13 5.62
CA LEU A 82 -11.98 -2.95 5.17
C LEU A 82 -12.91 -1.77 4.87
N LEU A 83 -14.05 -2.01 4.23
CA LEU A 83 -15.04 -0.95 3.99
C LEU A 83 -15.56 -0.38 5.31
N SER A 84 -15.83 -1.24 6.28
CA SER A 84 -16.26 -0.83 7.63
C SER A 84 -15.18 0.01 8.31
N LEU A 85 -13.93 -0.41 8.23
CA LEU A 85 -12.79 0.32 8.78
C LEU A 85 -12.63 1.69 8.11
N LYS A 86 -12.73 1.74 6.78
CA LYS A 86 -12.70 2.99 6.03
C LYS A 86 -13.77 3.97 6.50
N ARG A 87 -15.00 3.50 6.67
CA ARG A 87 -16.10 4.33 7.16
C ARG A 87 -15.84 4.83 8.57
N SER A 88 -15.26 4.00 9.42
CA SER A 88 -14.86 4.39 10.76
C SER A 88 -13.81 5.51 10.73
N PHE A 89 -12.82 5.41 9.87
CA PHE A 89 -11.79 6.45 9.70
C PHE A 89 -12.38 7.76 9.18
N GLN A 90 -13.33 7.67 8.24
CA GLN A 90 -13.95 8.85 7.64
C GLN A 90 -14.91 9.56 8.59
N SER A 91 -15.49 8.87 9.57
CA SER A 91 -16.41 9.44 10.54
C SER A 91 -15.72 10.15 11.70
N ARG A 92 -14.41 9.90 11.88
CA ARG A 92 -13.59 10.55 12.92
C ARG A 92 -12.71 11.63 12.28
N GLU A 93 -12.39 12.67 13.03
CA GLU A 93 -11.47 13.67 12.54
C GLU A 93 -10.10 13.03 12.22
N GLY A 94 -9.90 12.77 11.00
CA GLY A 94 -8.71 12.93 10.19
C GLY A 94 -7.59 11.89 10.27
N ASP A 95 -7.60 10.86 11.09
CA ASP A 95 -6.28 10.30 11.38
C ASP A 95 -6.00 8.87 10.90
N GLY A 96 -7.02 8.09 10.59
CA GLY A 96 -6.83 6.77 10.00
C GLY A 96 -6.87 6.81 8.47
N SER A 97 -6.12 5.95 7.84
CA SER A 97 -6.11 5.86 6.38
C SER A 97 -5.88 4.43 5.90
N ILE A 98 -6.42 4.13 4.72
CA ILE A 98 -6.14 2.92 3.98
C ILE A 98 -5.63 3.39 2.62
N GLN A 99 -4.33 3.24 2.40
CA GLN A 99 -3.66 3.78 1.22
C GLN A 99 -3.20 2.67 0.30
N LEU A 100 -3.59 2.77 -0.98
CA LEU A 100 -2.97 1.98 -2.03
C LEU A 100 -1.68 2.67 -2.45
N SER A 101 -0.55 1.98 -2.33
CA SER A 101 0.75 2.48 -2.72
C SER A 101 1.25 1.70 -3.93
N ILE A 102 1.59 2.41 -4.99
CA ILE A 102 2.19 1.84 -6.19
C ILE A 102 3.60 2.39 -6.29
N PHE A 103 4.56 1.50 -6.40
CA PHE A 103 5.95 1.86 -6.65
C PHE A 103 6.36 1.32 -8.00
N THR A 104 7.01 2.15 -8.82
CA THR A 104 7.60 1.72 -10.07
C THR A 104 8.94 2.42 -10.27
N TYR A 105 9.98 1.62 -10.51
CA TYR A 105 11.27 2.10 -10.98
C TYR A 105 11.37 1.73 -12.45
N ARG A 106 11.58 2.72 -13.28
CA ARG A 106 11.68 2.50 -14.72
C ARG A 106 12.92 3.16 -15.29
N PRO A 107 13.72 2.41 -16.02
CA PRO A 107 14.83 2.99 -16.78
C PRO A 107 14.34 3.73 -18.03
N THR A 108 13.08 3.60 -18.43
CA THR A 108 12.46 4.28 -19.56
C THR A 108 11.60 5.45 -19.11
N GLU A 109 11.39 6.44 -19.98
CA GLU A 109 10.69 7.67 -19.65
C GLU A 109 9.17 7.56 -19.57
N SER A 110 8.57 6.59 -20.24
CA SER A 110 7.13 6.46 -20.26
C SER A 110 6.61 5.41 -19.30
N ILE A 111 5.56 5.75 -18.58
CA ILE A 111 4.91 4.88 -17.61
C ILE A 111 3.45 4.75 -17.99
N GLU A 112 3.07 3.55 -18.40
CA GLU A 112 1.69 3.22 -18.69
C GLU A 112 1.33 1.90 -18.03
N PHE A 113 0.15 1.85 -17.44
CA PHE A 113 -0.41 0.61 -16.95
C PHE A 113 -1.94 0.67 -17.03
N LEU A 114 -2.53 -0.49 -17.27
CA LEU A 114 -3.98 -0.65 -17.31
C LEU A 114 -4.46 -1.32 -16.03
N LEU A 115 -5.56 -0.83 -15.50
CA LEU A 115 -6.23 -1.40 -14.35
C LEU A 115 -7.53 -2.05 -14.78
N ASP A 116 -7.79 -3.27 -14.31
CA ASP A 116 -9.08 -3.90 -14.49
C ASP A 116 -10.15 -3.14 -13.70
N VAL A 117 -11.33 -3.00 -14.28
CA VAL A 117 -12.45 -2.31 -13.63
C VAL A 117 -12.82 -2.99 -12.31
N GLU A 118 -12.74 -4.31 -12.25
CA GLU A 118 -13.02 -5.07 -11.03
C GLU A 118 -12.04 -4.75 -9.91
N ASP A 119 -10.75 -4.65 -10.24
CA ASP A 119 -9.72 -4.28 -9.26
C ASP A 119 -9.91 -2.84 -8.79
N MET A 120 -10.22 -1.93 -9.71
CA MET A 120 -10.52 -0.54 -9.38
C MET A 120 -11.70 -0.42 -8.43
N ALA A 121 -12.74 -1.25 -8.62
CA ALA A 121 -13.92 -1.24 -7.76
C ALA A 121 -13.55 -1.64 -6.32
N ILE A 122 -12.70 -2.66 -6.14
CA ILE A 122 -12.23 -3.06 -4.81
C ILE A 122 -11.45 -1.92 -4.16
N PHE A 123 -10.50 -1.32 -4.86
CA PHE A 123 -9.70 -0.22 -4.30
C PHE A 123 -10.56 1.01 -4.00
N ALA A 124 -11.53 1.33 -4.83
CA ALA A 124 -12.45 2.44 -4.58
C ALA A 124 -13.29 2.20 -3.31
N ASP A 125 -13.68 0.96 -3.07
CA ASP A 125 -14.47 0.62 -1.88
C ASP A 125 -13.63 0.70 -0.60
N VAL A 126 -12.39 0.22 -0.61
CA VAL A 126 -11.63 0.00 0.62
C VAL A 126 -10.58 1.06 0.90
N CYS A 127 -10.09 1.79 -0.10
CA CYS A 127 -9.01 2.76 0.08
C CYS A 127 -9.52 4.16 0.35
N THR A 128 -8.77 4.90 1.17
CA THR A 128 -9.02 6.34 1.41
C THR A 128 -8.15 7.21 0.51
N SER A 129 -7.03 6.67 0.01
CA SER A 129 -6.09 7.44 -0.81
C SER A 129 -5.26 6.54 -1.71
N LEU A 130 -4.63 7.14 -2.71
CA LEU A 130 -3.72 6.50 -3.64
C LEU A 130 -2.40 7.26 -3.63
N ARG A 131 -1.30 6.54 -3.54
CA ARG A 131 0.04 7.09 -3.69
C ARG A 131 0.76 6.37 -4.82
N VAL A 132 1.31 7.12 -5.75
CA VAL A 132 2.12 6.57 -6.85
C VAL A 132 3.53 7.14 -6.73
N SER A 133 4.52 6.28 -6.56
CA SER A 133 5.92 6.66 -6.51
C SER A 133 6.62 6.15 -7.75
N VAL A 134 7.12 7.07 -8.55
CA VAL A 134 7.83 6.76 -9.80
C VAL A 134 9.26 7.20 -9.65
N VAL A 135 10.19 6.28 -9.85
CA VAL A 135 11.62 6.56 -9.80
C VAL A 135 12.21 6.30 -11.18
N GLY A 136 12.79 7.35 -11.77
CA GLY A 136 13.47 7.23 -13.05
C GLY A 136 14.93 6.83 -12.87
N ASP A 137 15.58 6.51 -13.99
CA ASP A 137 17.03 6.25 -14.00
C ASP A 137 17.76 7.58 -13.82
N PRO A 138 18.53 7.75 -12.73
CA PRO A 138 19.29 9.00 -12.51
C PRO A 138 20.26 9.33 -13.63
N ASP A 139 20.88 8.33 -14.24
CA ASP A 139 21.83 8.55 -15.33
C ASP A 139 21.13 9.09 -16.59
N ARG A 140 19.90 8.72 -16.83
CA ARG A 140 19.09 9.24 -17.94
C ARG A 140 18.64 10.67 -17.70
N ILE A 141 18.33 11.01 -16.47
CA ILE A 141 17.91 12.36 -16.10
C ILE A 141 19.08 13.34 -16.20
N THR A 142 20.26 12.93 -15.77
CA THR A 142 21.46 13.78 -15.78
C THR A 142 22.18 13.80 -17.11
N GLY A 143 21.92 12.86 -18.00
CA GLY A 143 22.55 12.74 -19.30
C GLY A 143 21.96 13.63 -20.40
N GLN A 144 21.09 14.52 -20.07
CA GLN A 144 20.46 15.41 -21.04
C GLN A 144 21.25 16.67 -21.26
#